data_87ef82bfe1017935810a4fb010e98c58
#
_entry.id   87ef82bfe1017935810a4fb010e98c58
#
_cell.length_a   1.000
_cell.length_b   1.000
_cell.length_c   1.000
_cell.angle_alpha   90.00
_cell.angle_beta   90.00
_cell.angle_gamma   90.00
#
_symmetry.space_group_name_H-M   'P 1'
#
loop_
_entity.id
_entity.type
_entity.pdbx_description
1 polymer ?
#
loop_
_entity_poly.entity_id
_entity_poly.type
_entity_poly.pdbx_seq_one_letter_code
_entity_poly.pdbx_strand_id
1 'polypeptide(L)'
;AKRTRLAASVHPLLRVRGVPGTHDVPRLLEALASFIEPGVQSVTVPIFDKLKDDRTRKVHKIQKSAKPTVVLFEGWCVGVPAQRQLSLSVPASSFEFSNDNNGVWRSYVNGCLSRDYVDVFNLLDRLSMLKPPCFEAVYDWRINQEMRLVARRRQDSSGASIQGMSVKQVGEFRSEEHTSEL
;
A
#
# COMPACT_ATOMS: atom_id res chain seq x y z
N ALA A 1 -13.30 -3.33 9.04
CA ALA A 1 -14.70 -3.13 8.59
C ALA A 1 -14.86 -2.78 7.10
N LYS A 2 -14.12 -1.78 6.52
CA LYS A 2 -14.22 -1.44 5.07
C LYS A 2 -13.79 -2.62 4.20
N ARG A 3 -12.60 -3.17 4.42
CA ARG A 3 -12.02 -4.25 3.61
C ARG A 3 -12.82 -5.55 3.70
N THR A 4 -13.38 -5.88 4.86
CA THR A 4 -14.27 -7.03 5.02
C THR A 4 -15.51 -6.90 4.14
N ARG A 5 -16.10 -5.70 4.05
CA ARG A 5 -17.22 -5.44 3.13
C ARG A 5 -16.80 -5.55 1.68
N LEU A 6 -15.68 -4.94 1.30
CA LEU A 6 -15.14 -5.01 -0.06
C LEU A 6 -14.86 -6.46 -0.48
N ALA A 7 -14.30 -7.26 0.42
CA ALA A 7 -14.05 -8.68 0.15
C ALA A 7 -15.33 -9.48 -0.09
N ALA A 8 -16.41 -9.14 0.61
CA ALA A 8 -17.68 -9.82 0.47
C ALA A 8 -18.54 -9.32 -0.71
N SER A 9 -18.43 -8.02 -1.05
CA SER A 9 -19.32 -7.40 -2.04
C SER A 9 -18.68 -7.15 -3.41
N VAL A 10 -17.36 -7.17 -3.50
CA VAL A 10 -16.63 -6.89 -4.74
C VAL A 10 -15.72 -8.06 -5.09
N HIS A 11 -14.65 -8.28 -4.33
CA HIS A 11 -13.70 -9.34 -4.61
C HIS A 11 -12.90 -9.76 -3.37
N PRO A 12 -12.67 -11.09 -3.12
CA PRO A 12 -11.93 -11.60 -1.96
C PRO A 12 -10.54 -11.00 -1.77
N LEU A 13 -9.81 -10.70 -2.83
CA LEU A 13 -8.48 -10.08 -2.80
C LEU A 13 -8.46 -8.70 -2.12
N LEU A 14 -9.59 -8.01 -2.01
CA LEU A 14 -9.70 -6.72 -1.32
C LEU A 14 -9.73 -6.84 0.22
N ARG A 15 -9.59 -8.05 0.74
CA ARG A 15 -9.52 -8.30 2.18
C ARG A 15 -8.24 -7.77 2.80
N VAL A 16 -7.13 -7.90 2.09
CA VAL A 16 -5.80 -7.43 2.53
C VAL A 16 -5.62 -5.97 2.12
N ARG A 17 -4.90 -5.19 2.94
CA ARG A 17 -4.55 -3.82 2.60
C ARG A 17 -3.34 -3.82 1.66
N GLY A 18 -3.36 -2.94 0.67
CA GLY A 18 -2.22 -2.76 -0.22
C GLY A 18 -2.63 -2.06 -1.50
N VAL A 19 -3.58 -2.62 -2.23
CA VAL A 19 -4.03 -2.07 -3.52
C VAL A 19 -4.93 -0.83 -3.36
N PRO A 20 -5.00 0.04 -4.38
CA PRO A 20 -5.94 1.15 -4.44
C PRO A 20 -7.38 0.72 -4.12
N GLY A 21 -8.09 1.57 -3.37
CA GLY A 21 -9.43 1.28 -2.85
C GLY A 21 -9.46 0.64 -1.46
N THR A 22 -8.36 0.04 -1.00
CA THR A 22 -8.27 -0.52 0.36
C THR A 22 -7.80 0.49 1.41
N HIS A 23 -7.36 1.66 1.00
CA HIS A 23 -6.92 2.75 1.86
C HIS A 23 -8.07 3.69 2.26
N ASP A 24 -7.83 4.51 3.27
CA ASP A 24 -8.72 5.59 3.69
C ASP A 24 -8.26 6.91 3.05
N VAL A 25 -8.58 7.04 1.77
CA VAL A 25 -8.12 8.19 0.96
C VAL A 25 -8.63 9.53 1.47
N PRO A 26 -9.90 9.70 1.90
CA PRO A 26 -10.35 10.96 2.46
C PRO A 26 -9.52 11.41 3.66
N ARG A 27 -9.20 10.51 4.57
CA ARG A 27 -8.36 10.82 5.73
C ARG A 27 -6.90 11.11 5.36
N LEU A 28 -6.40 10.46 4.32
CA LEU A 28 -5.07 10.76 3.79
C LEU A 28 -5.02 12.19 3.21
N LEU A 29 -6.02 12.57 2.42
CA LEU A 29 -6.17 13.91 1.86
C LEU A 29 -6.23 14.97 2.97
N GLU A 30 -7.07 14.76 3.98
CA GLU A 30 -7.20 15.64 5.13
C GLU A 30 -5.84 15.84 5.83
N ALA A 31 -5.11 14.77 6.06
CA ALA A 31 -3.80 14.83 6.69
C ALA A 31 -2.77 15.60 5.84
N LEU A 32 -2.70 15.31 4.53
CA LEU A 32 -1.78 15.98 3.62
C LEU A 32 -2.13 17.47 3.46
N ALA A 33 -3.40 17.81 3.29
CA ALA A 33 -3.87 19.19 3.23
C ALA A 33 -3.51 19.97 4.51
N SER A 34 -3.68 19.35 5.68
CA SER A 34 -3.35 19.96 6.96
C SER A 34 -1.85 20.27 7.10
N PHE A 35 -0.95 19.53 6.43
CA PHE A 35 0.48 19.91 6.40
C PHE A 35 0.74 21.18 5.59
N ILE A 36 -0.04 21.42 4.55
CA ILE A 36 0.14 22.56 3.64
C ILE A 36 -0.61 23.79 4.16
N GLU A 37 -1.75 23.60 4.80
CA GLU A 37 -2.67 24.68 5.21
C GLU A 37 -2.01 25.65 6.20
N PRO A 38 -2.04 26.98 5.93
CA PRO A 38 -1.57 28.00 6.87
C PRO A 38 -2.42 28.02 8.14
N GLY A 39 -1.77 28.25 9.30
CA GLY A 39 -2.47 28.38 10.59
C GLY A 39 -2.74 27.06 11.31
N VAL A 40 -2.67 25.91 10.64
CA VAL A 40 -2.75 24.62 11.30
C VAL A 40 -1.50 24.40 12.17
N GLN A 41 -1.69 24.26 13.47
CA GLN A 41 -0.60 24.09 14.44
C GLN A 41 -0.13 22.67 14.60
N SER A 42 -1.00 21.70 14.33
CA SER A 42 -0.66 20.28 14.44
C SER A 42 -1.47 19.43 13.48
N VAL A 43 -0.85 18.35 12.99
CA VAL A 43 -1.48 17.34 12.13
C VAL A 43 -1.59 16.04 12.89
N THR A 44 -2.75 15.39 12.79
CA THR A 44 -3.01 14.10 13.43
C THR A 44 -3.02 13.00 12.39
N VAL A 45 -2.09 12.04 12.54
CA VAL A 45 -2.01 10.88 11.66
C VAL A 45 -2.33 9.60 12.42
N PRO A 46 -3.03 8.63 11.80
CA PRO A 46 -3.35 7.36 12.45
C PRO A 46 -2.10 6.48 12.60
N ILE A 47 -2.06 5.71 13.68
CA ILE A 47 -1.06 4.66 13.86
C ILE A 47 -1.65 3.33 13.38
N PHE A 48 -0.92 2.65 12.50
CA PHE A 48 -1.30 1.37 11.96
C PHE A 48 -0.61 0.22 12.71
N ASP A 49 -1.38 -0.78 13.07
CA ASP A 49 -0.90 -2.02 13.69
C ASP A 49 -0.77 -3.10 12.61
N LYS A 50 0.45 -3.42 12.25
CA LYS A 50 0.74 -4.44 11.21
C LYS A 50 0.30 -5.85 11.61
N LEU A 51 0.25 -6.17 12.92
CA LEU A 51 -0.17 -7.48 13.40
C LEU A 51 -1.68 -7.66 13.28
N LYS A 52 -2.43 -6.59 13.49
CA LYS A 52 -3.90 -6.59 13.35
C LYS A 52 -4.37 -6.24 11.94
N ASP A 53 -3.44 -5.85 11.09
CA ASP A 53 -3.68 -5.32 9.75
C ASP A 53 -4.79 -4.24 9.77
N ASP A 54 -4.77 -3.38 10.81
CA ASP A 54 -5.73 -2.29 10.95
C ASP A 54 -5.15 -1.11 11.74
N ARG A 55 -5.86 0.01 11.73
CA ARG A 55 -5.51 1.19 12.51
C ARG A 55 -5.76 0.95 13.98
N THR A 56 -4.89 1.49 14.82
CA THR A 56 -5.13 1.56 16.26
C THR A 56 -6.11 2.68 16.60
N ARG A 57 -6.56 2.72 17.85
CA ARG A 57 -7.28 3.90 18.39
C ARG A 57 -6.34 5.06 18.70
N LYS A 58 -5.03 4.79 18.78
CA LYS A 58 -4.01 5.81 19.03
C LYS A 58 -3.72 6.58 17.74
N VAL A 59 -3.30 7.83 17.91
CA VAL A 59 -2.90 8.71 16.83
C VAL A 59 -1.54 9.31 17.14
N HIS A 60 -0.81 9.66 16.11
CA HIS A 60 0.41 10.45 16.24
C HIS A 60 0.08 11.91 15.93
N LYS A 61 0.39 12.81 16.87
CA LYS A 61 0.18 14.24 16.72
C LYS A 61 1.53 14.88 16.39
N ILE A 62 1.63 15.46 15.20
CA ILE A 62 2.82 16.13 14.70
C ILE A 62 2.61 17.62 14.88
N GLN A 63 3.47 18.27 15.66
CA GLN A 63 3.45 19.74 15.82
C GLN A 63 4.14 20.39 14.62
N LYS A 64 3.50 21.41 14.07
CA LYS A 64 4.09 22.23 13.02
C LYS A 64 4.81 23.41 13.70
N SER A 65 6.14 23.38 13.71
CA SER A 65 6.96 24.44 14.29
C SER A 65 7.07 25.66 13.38
N ALA A 66 6.97 25.46 12.10
CA ALA A 66 6.96 26.46 11.04
C ALA A 66 6.27 25.85 9.81
N LYS A 67 6.17 26.57 8.68
CA LYS A 67 5.76 25.95 7.42
C LYS A 67 6.69 24.77 7.14
N PRO A 68 6.18 23.55 6.90
CA PRO A 68 7.04 22.45 6.53
C PRO A 68 7.73 22.81 5.20
N THR A 69 9.04 22.63 5.14
CA THR A 69 9.80 22.91 3.92
C THR A 69 9.56 21.79 2.89
N VAL A 70 9.43 20.57 3.37
CA VAL A 70 9.22 19.38 2.55
C VAL A 70 8.34 18.38 3.29
N VAL A 71 7.38 17.80 2.60
CA VAL A 71 6.59 16.64 3.05
C VAL A 71 6.94 15.46 2.13
N LEU A 72 7.54 14.42 2.68
CA LEU A 72 7.80 13.18 1.95
C LEU A 72 6.62 12.24 2.14
N PHE A 73 5.90 11.98 1.06
CA PHE A 73 4.83 11.01 1.02
C PHE A 73 5.30 9.79 0.22
N GLU A 74 5.38 8.63 0.86
CA GLU A 74 5.86 7.41 0.23
C GLU A 74 4.78 6.31 0.24
N GLY A 75 4.85 5.45 -0.76
CA GLY A 75 4.01 4.28 -0.90
C GLY A 75 4.23 3.62 -2.25
N TRP A 76 3.92 2.35 -2.35
CA TRP A 76 4.17 1.59 -3.57
C TRP A 76 3.24 1.90 -4.75
N CYS A 77 2.02 2.43 -4.49
CA CYS A 77 1.07 2.85 -5.54
C CYS A 77 1.05 4.37 -5.75
N VAL A 78 1.99 5.13 -5.18
CA VAL A 78 1.95 6.59 -5.26
C VAL A 78 2.27 7.05 -6.68
N GLY A 79 1.37 7.85 -7.25
CA GLY A 79 1.53 8.40 -8.60
C GLY A 79 1.20 7.43 -9.74
N VAL A 80 0.71 6.22 -9.45
CA VAL A 80 0.30 5.27 -10.49
C VAL A 80 -0.96 5.76 -11.20
N PRO A 81 -0.94 6.00 -12.53
CA PRO A 81 -2.12 6.42 -13.27
C PRO A 81 -3.08 5.25 -13.47
N ALA A 82 -4.36 5.57 -13.62
CA ALA A 82 -5.33 4.57 -14.06
C ALA A 82 -5.03 4.12 -15.50
N GLN A 83 -5.17 2.84 -15.74
CA GLN A 83 -5.00 2.23 -17.04
C GLN A 83 -6.23 2.43 -17.95
N ARG A 84 -6.03 2.29 -19.25
CA ARG A 84 -7.13 2.25 -20.21
C ARG A 84 -7.97 0.99 -20.00
N GLN A 85 -9.29 1.09 -20.13
CA GLN A 85 -10.21 -0.03 -19.92
C GLN A 85 -9.86 -1.26 -20.77
N LEU A 86 -9.38 -1.07 -22.01
CA LEU A 86 -8.96 -2.16 -22.88
C LEU A 86 -7.77 -2.95 -22.32
N SER A 87 -6.87 -2.31 -21.58
CA SER A 87 -5.74 -2.98 -20.95
C SER A 87 -6.17 -3.93 -19.81
N LEU A 88 -7.35 -3.71 -19.25
CA LEU A 88 -7.91 -4.54 -18.17
C LEU A 88 -8.66 -5.78 -18.69
N SER A 89 -8.84 -5.92 -20.01
CA SER A 89 -9.59 -7.06 -20.59
C SER A 89 -8.85 -8.38 -20.48
N VAL A 90 -7.52 -8.34 -20.40
CA VAL A 90 -6.66 -9.51 -20.29
C VAL A 90 -5.91 -9.49 -18.96
N PRO A 91 -5.86 -10.60 -18.22
CA PRO A 91 -5.03 -10.73 -17.03
C PRO A 91 -3.56 -10.47 -17.34
N ALA A 92 -2.90 -9.62 -16.55
CA ALA A 92 -1.50 -9.27 -16.76
C ALA A 92 -0.53 -10.34 -16.20
N SER A 93 -1.01 -11.23 -15.34
CA SER A 93 -0.20 -12.24 -14.69
C SER A 93 -0.96 -13.56 -14.50
N SER A 94 -0.22 -14.64 -14.22
CA SER A 94 -0.80 -15.92 -13.82
C SER A 94 -1.64 -15.82 -12.54
N PHE A 95 -1.28 -14.91 -11.65
CA PHE A 95 -2.03 -14.63 -10.43
C PHE A 95 -3.42 -14.04 -10.76
N GLU A 96 -3.47 -13.00 -11.61
CA GLU A 96 -4.75 -12.46 -12.08
C GLU A 96 -5.58 -13.47 -12.84
N PHE A 97 -4.95 -14.24 -13.71
CA PHE A 97 -5.63 -15.31 -14.45
C PHE A 97 -6.30 -16.30 -13.50
N SER A 98 -5.62 -16.69 -12.43
CA SER A 98 -6.14 -17.68 -11.48
C SER A 98 -7.15 -17.11 -10.47
N ASN A 99 -7.02 -15.83 -10.10
CA ASN A 99 -7.78 -15.25 -9.00
C ASN A 99 -8.77 -14.14 -9.41
N ASP A 100 -8.58 -13.53 -10.58
CA ASP A 100 -9.42 -12.44 -11.10
C ASP A 100 -9.66 -12.57 -12.62
N ASN A 101 -9.96 -13.76 -13.09
CA ASN A 101 -10.13 -14.03 -14.52
C ASN A 101 -11.15 -13.09 -15.19
N ASN A 102 -12.22 -12.77 -14.47
CA ASN A 102 -13.30 -11.87 -14.95
C ASN A 102 -12.96 -10.37 -14.82
N GLY A 103 -11.81 -10.01 -14.27
CA GLY A 103 -11.34 -8.63 -14.17
C GLY A 103 -12.07 -7.76 -13.17
N VAL A 104 -12.80 -8.32 -12.23
CA VAL A 104 -13.59 -7.58 -11.22
C VAL A 104 -12.66 -6.83 -10.28
N TRP A 105 -11.61 -7.50 -9.78
CA TRP A 105 -10.65 -6.91 -8.86
C TRP A 105 -9.83 -5.81 -9.53
N ARG A 106 -9.18 -6.09 -10.67
CA ARG A 106 -8.37 -5.09 -11.38
C ARG A 106 -9.18 -3.90 -11.89
N SER A 107 -10.43 -4.13 -12.33
CA SER A 107 -11.33 -3.04 -12.72
C SER A 107 -11.72 -2.16 -11.53
N TYR A 108 -11.97 -2.76 -10.36
CA TYR A 108 -12.25 -2.02 -9.14
C TYR A 108 -11.04 -1.17 -8.71
N VAL A 109 -9.85 -1.76 -8.66
CA VAL A 109 -8.59 -1.08 -8.32
C VAL A 109 -8.35 0.10 -9.26
N ASN A 110 -8.44 -0.14 -10.57
CA ASN A 110 -8.29 0.89 -11.60
C ASN A 110 -9.33 2.00 -11.47
N GLY A 111 -10.58 1.65 -11.20
CA GLY A 111 -11.65 2.61 -10.93
C GLY A 111 -11.38 3.48 -9.70
N CYS A 112 -10.74 2.94 -8.66
CA CYS A 112 -10.31 3.74 -7.52
C CYS A 112 -9.19 4.71 -7.91
N LEU A 113 -8.18 4.27 -8.68
CA LEU A 113 -7.11 5.13 -9.17
C LEU A 113 -7.66 6.32 -9.97
N SER A 114 -8.63 6.08 -10.85
CA SER A 114 -9.19 7.12 -11.71
C SER A 114 -10.11 8.13 -11.00
N ARG A 115 -10.53 7.84 -9.78
CA ARG A 115 -11.44 8.71 -9.00
C ARG A 115 -10.84 9.15 -7.68
N ASP A 116 -10.59 8.19 -6.80
CA ASP A 116 -10.33 8.48 -5.39
C ASP A 116 -8.89 9.00 -5.15
N TYR A 117 -7.94 8.61 -6.01
CA TYR A 117 -6.53 8.94 -5.84
C TYR A 117 -6.08 10.17 -6.63
N VAL A 118 -6.88 10.66 -7.56
CA VAL A 118 -6.54 11.82 -8.39
C VAL A 118 -6.20 13.04 -7.53
N ASP A 119 -7.04 13.33 -6.53
CA ASP A 119 -6.82 14.49 -5.66
C ASP A 119 -5.57 14.34 -4.79
N VAL A 120 -5.24 13.12 -4.36
CA VAL A 120 -3.99 12.84 -3.62
C VAL A 120 -2.78 13.12 -4.50
N PHE A 121 -2.82 12.63 -5.73
CA PHE A 121 -1.68 12.76 -6.65
C PHE A 121 -1.52 14.19 -7.17
N ASN A 122 -2.58 14.96 -7.26
CA ASN A 122 -2.56 16.38 -7.60
C ASN A 122 -1.90 17.26 -6.50
N LEU A 123 -1.75 16.76 -5.28
CA LEU A 123 -1.00 17.44 -4.22
C LEU A 123 0.52 17.24 -4.32
N LEU A 124 1.00 16.38 -5.21
CA LEU A 124 2.42 16.08 -5.35
C LEU A 124 3.11 17.11 -6.25
N ASP A 125 4.01 17.92 -5.68
CA ASP A 125 4.84 18.83 -6.47
C ASP A 125 5.92 18.09 -7.28
N ARG A 126 6.39 16.96 -6.76
CA ARG A 126 7.43 16.12 -7.37
C ARG A 126 7.14 14.65 -7.09
N LEU A 127 7.36 13.82 -8.09
CA LEU A 127 7.28 12.37 -7.98
C LEU A 127 8.65 11.77 -8.34
N SER A 128 9.15 10.90 -7.47
CA SER A 128 10.36 10.12 -7.73
C SER A 128 10.02 8.65 -7.60
N MET A 129 10.36 7.86 -8.61
CA MET A 129 10.14 6.43 -8.63
C MET A 129 11.46 5.69 -8.42
N LEU A 130 11.49 4.81 -7.43
CA LEU A 130 12.60 3.87 -7.23
C LEU A 130 12.31 2.63 -8.09
N LYS A 131 12.86 2.60 -9.29
CA LYS A 131 12.67 1.48 -10.22
C LYS A 131 13.74 0.41 -9.96
N PRO A 132 13.34 -0.83 -9.62
CA PRO A 132 14.29 -1.93 -9.52
C PRO A 132 14.86 -2.28 -10.91
N PRO A 133 16.05 -2.88 -10.98
CA PRO A 133 16.66 -3.27 -12.24
C PRO A 133 15.85 -4.35 -12.99
N CYS A 134 15.24 -5.24 -12.26
CA CYS A 134 14.33 -6.27 -12.74
C CYS A 134 13.42 -6.73 -11.59
N PHE A 135 12.37 -7.47 -11.91
CA PHE A 135 11.43 -7.95 -10.90
C PHE A 135 12.04 -9.00 -9.95
N GLU A 136 12.94 -9.83 -10.44
CA GLU A 136 13.66 -10.82 -9.64
C GLU A 136 14.44 -10.18 -8.49
N ALA A 137 14.99 -8.99 -8.71
CA ALA A 137 15.69 -8.24 -7.65
C ALA A 137 14.77 -7.88 -6.48
N VAL A 138 13.51 -7.55 -6.75
CA VAL A 138 12.51 -7.26 -5.70
C VAL A 138 12.28 -8.49 -4.83
N TYR A 139 12.18 -9.67 -5.45
CA TYR A 139 12.02 -10.93 -4.75
C TYR A 139 13.20 -11.23 -3.83
N ASP A 140 14.42 -11.09 -4.33
CA ASP A 140 15.63 -11.31 -3.54
C ASP A 140 15.75 -10.31 -2.38
N TRP A 141 15.42 -9.04 -2.63
CA TRP A 141 15.41 -8.02 -1.58
C TRP A 141 14.37 -8.34 -0.50
N ARG A 142 13.20 -8.84 -0.88
CA ARG A 142 12.14 -9.22 0.06
C ARG A 142 12.56 -10.41 0.92
N ILE A 143 13.13 -11.45 0.32
CA ILE A 143 13.68 -12.58 1.06
C ILE A 143 14.75 -12.11 2.06
N ASN A 144 15.70 -11.29 1.60
CA ASN A 144 16.75 -10.76 2.46
C ASN A 144 16.19 -9.92 3.62
N GLN A 145 15.14 -9.14 3.37
CA GLN A 145 14.45 -8.35 4.40
C GLN A 145 13.81 -9.25 5.46
N GLU A 146 13.11 -10.30 5.07
CA GLU A 146 12.49 -11.26 6.00
C GLU A 146 13.55 -12.01 6.82
N MET A 147 14.63 -12.45 6.18
CA MET A 147 15.76 -13.11 6.88
C MET A 147 16.38 -12.19 7.93
N ARG A 148 16.59 -10.91 7.60
CA ARG A 148 17.14 -9.91 8.55
C ARG A 148 16.16 -9.65 9.71
N LEU A 149 14.86 -9.59 9.44
CA LEU A 149 13.84 -9.42 10.49
C LEU A 149 13.83 -10.60 11.45
N VAL A 150 13.86 -11.82 10.93
CA VAL A 150 13.93 -13.04 11.75
C VAL A 150 15.21 -13.06 12.58
N ALA A 151 16.36 -12.74 11.98
CA ALA A 151 17.65 -12.71 12.67
C ALA A 151 17.65 -11.68 13.81
N ARG A 152 17.18 -10.45 13.59
CA ARG A 152 17.08 -9.41 14.63
C ARG A 152 16.16 -9.84 15.77
N ARG A 153 15.00 -10.40 15.47
CA ARG A 153 14.05 -10.86 16.48
C ARG A 153 14.61 -12.02 17.32
N ARG A 154 15.41 -12.90 16.72
CA ARG A 154 16.11 -13.96 17.47
C ARG A 154 17.14 -13.42 18.45
N GLN A 155 17.78 -12.29 18.13
CA GLN A 155 18.71 -11.62 19.04
C GLN A 155 17.98 -10.91 20.20
N ASP A 156 16.78 -10.35 19.93
CA ASP A 156 16.00 -9.60 20.92
C ASP A 156 15.13 -10.50 21.82
N SER A 157 14.90 -11.76 21.45
CA SER A 157 13.98 -12.67 22.14
C SER A 157 14.70 -13.92 22.62
N SER A 158 14.96 -13.99 23.90
CA SER A 158 15.34 -15.25 24.55
C SER A 158 14.12 -16.18 24.66
N GLY A 159 13.82 -16.96 23.63
CA GLY A 159 12.95 -18.14 23.73
C GLY A 159 11.56 -18.13 23.07
N ALA A 160 11.15 -17.10 22.34
CA ALA A 160 9.89 -17.13 21.60
C ALA A 160 10.07 -17.66 20.16
N SER A 161 9.21 -18.59 19.74
CA SER A 161 9.13 -19.05 18.36
C SER A 161 8.70 -17.87 17.43
N ILE A 162 9.59 -17.45 16.55
CA ILE A 162 9.35 -16.32 15.65
C ILE A 162 9.12 -16.87 14.26
N GLN A 163 7.90 -16.78 13.77
CA GLN A 163 7.55 -17.07 12.38
C GLN A 163 7.70 -15.80 11.54
N GLY A 164 8.64 -15.83 10.59
CA GLY A 164 8.65 -14.92 9.43
C GLY A 164 7.79 -15.50 8.31
N MET A 165 7.58 -14.73 7.24
CA MET A 165 6.92 -15.25 6.03
C MET A 165 7.72 -16.43 5.47
N SER A 166 7.03 -17.51 5.11
CA SER A 166 7.65 -18.63 4.40
C SER A 166 8.02 -18.21 2.97
N VAL A 167 8.97 -18.92 2.34
CA VAL A 167 9.33 -18.70 0.93
C VAL A 167 8.10 -18.77 0.01
N LYS A 168 7.13 -19.64 0.32
CA LYS A 168 5.87 -19.75 -0.40
C LYS A 168 5.02 -18.48 -0.24
N GLN A 169 4.89 -17.95 0.98
CA GLN A 169 4.16 -16.70 1.24
C GLN A 169 4.83 -15.48 0.59
N VAL A 170 6.17 -15.45 0.53
CA VAL A 170 6.89 -14.42 -0.22
C VAL A 170 6.62 -14.55 -1.72
N GLY A 171 6.50 -15.77 -2.24
CA GLY A 171 6.13 -16.03 -3.63
C GLY A 171 4.70 -15.62 -3.98
N GLU A 172 3.74 -15.85 -3.08
CA GLU A 172 2.36 -15.42 -3.23
C GLU A 172 2.25 -13.88 -3.20
N PHE A 173 2.95 -13.23 -2.28
CA PHE A 173 3.07 -11.77 -2.21
C PHE A 173 3.67 -11.17 -3.49
N ARG A 174 4.67 -11.83 -4.08
CA ARG A 174 5.23 -11.48 -5.39
C ARG A 174 4.17 -11.40 -6.50
N SER A 175 3.26 -12.37 -6.51
CA SER A 175 2.21 -12.42 -7.53
C SER A 175 1.22 -11.26 -7.39
N GLU A 176 0.96 -10.79 -6.17
CA GLU A 176 0.12 -9.61 -5.91
C GLU A 176 0.81 -8.30 -6.32
N GLU A 177 2.12 -8.17 -6.11
CA GLU A 177 2.89 -6.98 -6.51
C GLU A 177 3.04 -6.87 -8.03
N HIS A 178 3.15 -7.98 -8.74
CA HIS A 178 3.29 -7.99 -10.21
C HIS A 178 2.08 -7.37 -10.94
N THR A 179 0.90 -7.40 -10.31
CA THR A 179 -0.30 -6.76 -10.85
C THR A 179 -0.35 -5.26 -10.65
N SER A 180 0.56 -4.70 -9.86
CA SER A 180 0.62 -3.27 -9.52
C SER A 180 1.69 -2.51 -10.30
N GLU A 181 2.52 -3.20 -11.08
CA GLU A 181 3.62 -2.58 -11.86
C GLU A 181 3.20 -2.17 -13.29
N LEU A 182 1.92 -2.23 -13.59
CA LEU A 182 1.33 -1.74 -14.83
C LEU A 182 0.75 -0.37 -14.60
#